data_a91185aa16be83bafeae1a9e44439f9d
#
_entry.id   a91185aa16be83bafeae1a9e44439f9d
#
_cell.length_a   1.000
_cell.length_b   1.000
_cell.length_c   1.000
_cell.angle_alpha   90.00
_cell.angle_beta   90.00
_cell.angle_gamma   90.00
#
_symmetry.space_group_name_H-M   'P 1'
#
loop_
_entity.id
_entity.type
_entity.pdbx_description
1 polymer ?
#
loop_
_entity_poly.entity_id
_entity_poly.type
_entity_poly.pdbx_seq_one_letter_code
_entity_poly.pdbx_strand_id
1 'polypeptide(L)'
;MSGSHTGRNHLVLQENAQHVSRFIALASVGNPGKKKYIYAFNIVPMSGTDSAELVKQPLDVTENPYRKSGKDEKKTQRSKALEEEEPAQQFFFDLNRQQGKKRQSDGRGGHQGKQPKKHPQPTGPCWFCLASPEVEKHLVVSIGEHCYVALAKGGLTSDHVLILPIGHYQAMVDLSSDVVEECEKYKASLKKFYKSKAKRYVMFERNYRSQHLQLQVVPLPLSCCATDDIKESFIVQAQEQNIELLEIPVHTDIKQIVQPGTPYFYVELDNGEKLFHRIKKNFPLQFGREVLASEAILNIPTRADWRACKLSQDEEESQVKAFRKDFEPFDFSLED
;
A
#
# COMPACT_ATOMS: atom_id res chain seq x y z
N MET A 1 -28.28 -9.81 -15.24
CA MET A 1 -29.61 -9.31 -14.80
C MET A 1 -29.36 -8.19 -13.81
N SER A 2 -29.47 -6.95 -14.26
CA SER A 2 -29.25 -5.75 -13.44
C SER A 2 -30.56 -5.40 -12.74
N GLY A 3 -30.70 -5.82 -11.50
CA GLY A 3 -31.82 -5.42 -10.67
C GLY A 3 -31.65 -3.96 -10.24
N SER A 4 -32.33 -3.05 -10.89
CA SER A 4 -32.38 -1.65 -10.51
C SER A 4 -33.21 -1.47 -9.22
N HIS A 5 -32.56 -1.51 -8.08
CA HIS A 5 -33.18 -1.09 -6.81
C HIS A 5 -32.91 0.40 -6.61
N THR A 6 -33.62 1.21 -7.37
CA THR A 6 -33.62 2.66 -7.21
C THR A 6 -34.67 3.07 -6.18
N GLY A 7 -34.23 3.64 -5.08
CA GLY A 7 -35.11 4.36 -4.17
C GLY A 7 -35.50 3.71 -2.84
N ARG A 8 -34.79 2.67 -2.41
CA ARG A 8 -34.93 2.16 -1.04
C ARG A 8 -33.65 2.44 -0.25
N ASN A 9 -33.81 3.00 0.94
CA ASN A 9 -32.73 3.06 1.92
C ASN A 9 -32.58 1.65 2.50
N HIS A 10 -31.40 1.03 2.28
CA HIS A 10 -31.08 -0.23 2.94
C HIS A 10 -30.19 0.06 4.13
N LEU A 11 -30.68 -0.32 5.31
CA LEU A 11 -29.91 -0.33 6.55
C LEU A 11 -29.38 -1.75 6.76
N VAL A 12 -28.08 -1.89 6.88
CA VAL A 12 -27.43 -3.19 7.04
C VAL A 12 -26.78 -3.26 8.42
N LEU A 13 -27.17 -4.26 9.20
CA LEU A 13 -26.51 -4.61 10.45
C LEU A 13 -25.21 -5.36 10.16
N GLN A 14 -24.12 -4.88 10.70
CA GLN A 14 -22.84 -5.61 10.68
C GLN A 14 -22.72 -6.48 11.94
N GLU A 15 -22.22 -7.71 11.77
CA GLU A 15 -21.92 -8.58 12.92
C GLU A 15 -20.88 -7.92 13.82
N ASN A 16 -21.14 -7.91 15.12
CA ASN A 16 -20.32 -7.26 16.15
C ASN A 16 -20.20 -5.74 16.02
N ALA A 17 -20.95 -5.09 15.15
CA ALA A 17 -20.98 -3.64 15.06
C ALA A 17 -22.08 -3.08 16.00
N GLN A 18 -21.72 -2.04 16.73
CA GLN A 18 -22.67 -1.27 17.53
C GLN A 18 -23.40 -0.21 16.70
N HIS A 19 -23.14 -0.16 15.39
CA HIS A 19 -23.62 0.89 14.49
C HIS A 19 -24.36 0.31 13.30
N VAL A 20 -25.29 1.10 12.76
CA VAL A 20 -26.05 0.79 11.56
C VAL A 20 -25.47 1.56 10.38
N SER A 21 -25.14 0.86 9.28
CA SER A 21 -24.70 1.49 8.03
C SER A 21 -25.91 1.70 7.11
N ARG A 22 -26.08 2.93 6.62
CA ARG A 22 -27.15 3.27 5.67
C ARG A 22 -26.59 3.32 4.24
N PHE A 23 -27.11 2.47 3.38
CA PHE A 23 -26.84 2.52 1.95
C PHE A 23 -27.98 3.26 1.22
N ILE A 24 -27.65 4.33 0.47
CA ILE A 24 -28.63 5.14 -0.25
C ILE A 24 -28.31 5.03 -1.74
N ALA A 25 -29.18 4.37 -2.51
CA ALA A 25 -29.07 4.33 -3.96
C ALA A 25 -29.90 5.47 -4.58
N LEU A 26 -29.27 6.30 -5.39
CA LEU A 26 -29.92 7.40 -6.11
C LEU A 26 -30.06 7.05 -7.59
N ALA A 27 -31.11 7.51 -8.22
CA ALA A 27 -31.31 7.39 -9.64
C ALA A 27 -30.53 8.48 -10.39
N SER A 28 -30.32 8.31 -11.69
CA SER A 28 -29.73 9.35 -12.55
C SER A 28 -30.65 10.58 -12.63
N VAL A 29 -30.03 11.74 -12.80
CA VAL A 29 -30.77 12.99 -13.09
C VAL A 29 -31.57 12.81 -14.38
N GLY A 30 -32.84 13.26 -14.38
CA GLY A 30 -33.70 13.14 -15.54
C GLY A 30 -34.24 11.73 -15.80
N ASN A 31 -34.17 10.81 -14.86
CA ASN A 31 -34.68 9.45 -15.03
C ASN A 31 -36.19 9.45 -15.34
N PRO A 32 -36.65 8.64 -16.30
CA PRO A 32 -38.05 8.63 -16.77
C PRO A 32 -39.03 8.14 -15.68
N GLY A 33 -38.55 7.40 -14.71
CA GLY A 33 -39.34 6.86 -13.61
C GLY A 33 -39.56 7.83 -12.45
N LYS A 34 -39.16 9.10 -12.57
CA LYS A 34 -39.26 10.14 -11.51
C LYS A 34 -38.73 9.68 -10.16
N LYS A 35 -37.72 8.81 -10.15
CA LYS A 35 -37.10 8.32 -8.94
C LYS A 35 -36.15 9.36 -8.35
N LYS A 36 -35.97 9.29 -7.02
CA LYS A 36 -35.15 10.24 -6.27
C LYS A 36 -33.70 10.24 -6.74
N TYR A 37 -33.17 11.38 -7.16
CA TYR A 37 -31.79 11.56 -7.64
C TYR A 37 -30.95 12.49 -6.76
N ILE A 38 -31.59 13.13 -5.77
CA ILE A 38 -30.93 13.96 -4.75
C ILE A 38 -31.42 13.50 -3.37
N TYR A 39 -30.49 13.45 -2.42
CA TYR A 39 -30.79 13.16 -1.02
C TYR A 39 -29.99 14.11 -0.14
N ALA A 40 -30.67 14.89 0.70
CA ALA A 40 -30.06 15.75 1.70
C ALA A 40 -30.22 15.10 3.09
N PHE A 41 -29.17 15.11 3.87
CA PHE A 41 -29.18 14.61 5.25
C PHE A 41 -28.19 15.39 6.11
N ASN A 42 -28.48 15.43 7.41
CA ASN A 42 -27.56 16.01 8.38
C ASN A 42 -26.65 14.91 8.93
N ILE A 43 -25.38 15.22 9.10
CA ILE A 43 -24.41 14.36 9.77
C ILE A 43 -24.10 14.97 11.13
N VAL A 44 -24.34 14.22 12.18
CA VAL A 44 -23.84 14.55 13.51
C VAL A 44 -22.55 13.75 13.71
N PRO A 45 -21.42 14.41 14.03
CA PRO A 45 -20.18 13.70 14.34
C PRO A 45 -20.36 12.72 15.47
N MET A 46 -19.74 11.55 15.37
CA MET A 46 -19.84 10.48 16.39
C MET A 46 -19.40 10.95 17.78
N SER A 47 -18.49 11.91 17.86
CA SER A 47 -18.04 12.54 19.09
C SER A 47 -19.11 13.39 19.80
N GLY A 48 -20.17 13.81 19.07
CA GLY A 48 -21.27 14.61 19.57
C GLY A 48 -22.58 13.82 19.72
N THR A 49 -22.57 12.51 19.49
CA THR A 49 -23.77 11.67 19.55
C THR A 49 -23.75 10.82 20.81
N ASP A 50 -24.88 10.75 21.51
CA ASP A 50 -25.03 9.89 22.68
C ASP A 50 -24.85 8.40 22.29
N SER A 51 -24.11 7.65 23.09
CA SER A 51 -23.88 6.22 22.86
C SER A 51 -25.17 5.40 22.82
N ALA A 52 -26.23 5.83 23.48
CA ALA A 52 -27.56 5.21 23.40
C ALA A 52 -28.23 5.42 22.02
N GLU A 53 -27.98 6.54 21.36
CA GLU A 53 -28.46 6.80 20.00
C GLU A 53 -27.69 6.03 18.93
N LEU A 54 -26.39 5.80 19.15
CA LEU A 54 -25.54 5.06 18.23
C LEU A 54 -25.93 3.58 18.08
N VAL A 55 -26.50 2.98 19.12
CA VAL A 55 -26.96 1.57 19.13
C VAL A 55 -28.44 1.40 18.81
N LYS A 56 -29.19 2.51 18.67
CA LYS A 56 -30.60 2.47 18.36
C LYS A 56 -30.82 2.00 16.92
N GLN A 57 -31.50 0.86 16.80
CA GLN A 57 -31.83 0.29 15.49
C GLN A 57 -33.09 0.95 14.92
N PRO A 58 -33.02 1.51 13.68
CA PRO A 58 -34.20 1.97 12.96
C PRO A 58 -35.14 0.81 12.63
N LEU A 59 -36.44 1.12 12.52
CA LEU A 59 -37.47 0.11 12.23
C LEU A 59 -37.36 -0.56 10.86
N ASP A 60 -36.60 0.05 9.93
CA ASP A 60 -36.39 -0.41 8.55
C ASP A 60 -35.04 -1.12 8.36
N VAL A 61 -34.40 -1.56 9.43
CA VAL A 61 -33.17 -2.35 9.40
C VAL A 61 -33.43 -3.73 8.80
N THR A 62 -32.56 -4.13 7.88
CA THR A 62 -32.53 -5.49 7.31
C THR A 62 -31.24 -6.20 7.70
N GLU A 63 -31.31 -7.52 7.84
CA GLU A 63 -30.11 -8.31 8.09
C GLU A 63 -29.12 -8.24 6.92
N ASN A 64 -27.84 -8.42 7.22
CA ASN A 64 -26.79 -8.47 6.23
C ASN A 64 -26.99 -9.67 5.28
N PRO A 65 -27.27 -9.46 3.96
CA PRO A 65 -27.49 -10.55 3.03
C PRO A 65 -26.27 -11.43 2.78
N TYR A 66 -25.09 -10.99 3.22
CA TYR A 66 -23.83 -11.72 3.09
C TYR A 66 -23.40 -12.44 4.37
N ARG A 67 -24.28 -12.54 5.35
CA ARG A 67 -24.02 -13.28 6.59
C ARG A 67 -23.81 -14.76 6.23
N LYS A 68 -22.59 -15.27 6.42
CA LYS A 68 -22.34 -16.71 6.34
C LYS A 68 -23.05 -17.36 7.52
N SER A 69 -24.15 -18.07 7.25
CA SER A 69 -24.82 -18.90 8.25
C SER A 69 -23.85 -20.00 8.68
N GLY A 70 -23.30 -19.88 9.88
CA GLY A 70 -22.52 -20.95 10.51
C GLY A 70 -23.41 -22.11 10.94
N LYS A 71 -23.97 -22.87 9.99
CA LYS A 71 -24.58 -24.17 10.21
C LYS A 71 -24.74 -24.83 8.85
N ASP A 72 -23.74 -25.59 8.44
CA ASP A 72 -23.91 -26.82 7.65
C ASP A 72 -22.56 -27.54 7.56
N GLU A 73 -22.13 -28.11 8.69
CA GLU A 73 -21.30 -29.29 8.69
C GLU A 73 -22.27 -30.49 8.73
N LYS A 74 -22.48 -31.13 7.60
CA LYS A 74 -22.59 -32.59 7.46
C LYS A 74 -23.07 -33.00 6.06
N LYS A 75 -22.24 -33.88 5.48
CA LYS A 75 -22.52 -34.77 4.32
C LYS A 75 -22.39 -34.16 2.92
N THR A 76 -21.30 -34.47 2.22
CA THR A 76 -21.34 -35.60 1.28
C THR A 76 -19.92 -36.01 0.86
N GLN A 77 -19.59 -37.25 1.13
CA GLN A 77 -18.50 -38.00 0.52
C GLN A 77 -18.86 -38.43 -0.90
N ARG A 78 -17.80 -38.53 -1.75
CA ARG A 78 -17.62 -39.31 -2.98
C ARG A 78 -17.55 -38.44 -4.25
N SER A 79 -16.47 -38.42 -4.97
CA SER A 79 -15.72 -39.49 -5.62
C SER A 79 -14.53 -38.90 -6.38
N LYS A 80 -13.39 -39.58 -6.25
CA LYS A 80 -12.27 -39.90 -7.12
C LYS A 80 -12.21 -39.34 -8.55
N ALA A 81 -11.05 -38.68 -8.91
CA ALA A 81 -9.99 -39.30 -9.70
C ALA A 81 -8.90 -38.27 -10.01
N LEU A 82 -7.68 -38.61 -9.64
CA LEU A 82 -6.38 -38.56 -10.34
C LEU A 82 -6.06 -37.37 -11.27
N GLU A 83 -5.07 -36.54 -10.86
CA GLU A 83 -3.80 -36.42 -11.58
C GLU A 83 -2.77 -35.73 -10.69
N GLU A 84 -1.59 -36.35 -10.62
CA GLU A 84 -0.43 -35.95 -9.83
C GLU A 84 0.30 -34.81 -10.53
N GLU A 85 0.56 -33.70 -9.82
CA GLU A 85 1.71 -32.83 -10.06
C GLU A 85 2.28 -32.36 -8.72
N GLU A 86 3.60 -32.50 -8.56
CA GLU A 86 4.34 -32.31 -7.33
C GLU A 86 4.25 -30.88 -6.77
N PRO A 87 4.23 -30.70 -5.44
CA PRO A 87 4.01 -29.40 -4.82
C PRO A 87 5.31 -28.66 -4.56
N ALA A 88 5.42 -27.47 -5.14
CA ALA A 88 6.33 -26.45 -4.64
C ALA A 88 5.93 -26.07 -3.21
N GLN A 89 6.87 -26.13 -2.28
CA GLN A 89 6.71 -25.90 -0.85
C GLN A 89 6.02 -24.58 -0.56
N GLN A 90 4.78 -24.67 -0.15
CA GLN A 90 3.95 -23.58 0.36
C GLN A 90 4.11 -23.54 1.88
N PHE A 91 4.73 -22.48 2.40
CA PHE A 91 4.73 -22.19 3.83
C PHE A 91 3.33 -21.75 4.25
N PHE A 92 2.57 -22.66 4.83
CA PHE A 92 1.34 -22.37 5.54
C PHE A 92 1.65 -21.91 6.96
N PHE A 93 1.27 -20.69 7.31
CA PHE A 93 1.20 -20.27 8.69
C PHE A 93 -0.07 -20.83 9.33
N ASP A 94 0.12 -21.71 10.26
CA ASP A 94 -0.93 -22.35 11.08
C ASP A 94 -1.41 -21.37 12.16
N LEU A 95 -2.61 -20.80 12.00
CA LEU A 95 -3.24 -19.87 12.93
C LEU A 95 -3.90 -20.56 14.15
N ASN A 96 -3.62 -21.83 14.38
CA ASN A 96 -4.38 -22.63 15.39
C ASN A 96 -3.52 -23.21 16.51
N ARG A 97 -2.64 -22.40 17.12
CA ARG A 97 -1.94 -22.88 18.32
C ARG A 97 -1.79 -21.80 19.39
N GLN A 98 -2.90 -21.48 20.06
CA GLN A 98 -2.86 -20.98 21.44
C GLN A 98 -4.19 -21.23 22.16
N GLN A 99 -4.36 -22.46 22.67
CA GLN A 99 -5.14 -22.69 23.87
C GLN A 99 -4.20 -23.24 24.94
N GLY A 100 -4.08 -22.51 26.04
CA GLY A 100 -3.37 -23.05 27.18
C GLY A 100 -3.03 -22.07 28.29
N LYS A 101 -3.94 -21.99 29.28
CA LYS A 101 -3.74 -21.66 30.70
C LYS A 101 -4.01 -20.24 31.18
N LYS A 102 -5.26 -20.14 31.70
CA LYS A 102 -5.64 -19.18 32.74
C LYS A 102 -4.74 -19.28 33.97
N ARG A 103 -4.25 -18.12 34.45
CA ARG A 103 -3.99 -17.89 35.87
C ARG A 103 -4.62 -16.57 36.26
N GLN A 104 -5.55 -16.66 37.24
CA GLN A 104 -6.13 -15.55 37.98
C GLN A 104 -5.03 -14.85 38.80
N SER A 105 -5.08 -13.52 38.85
CA SER A 105 -4.73 -12.78 40.04
C SER A 105 -5.44 -11.43 40.04
N ASP A 106 -6.13 -11.18 41.15
CA ASP A 106 -6.85 -9.96 41.51
C ASP A 106 -5.91 -8.74 41.64
N GLY A 107 -6.51 -7.55 41.45
CA GLY A 107 -6.10 -6.43 42.28
C GLY A 107 -5.82 -5.08 41.62
N ARG A 108 -6.77 -4.16 41.72
CA ARG A 108 -6.68 -2.71 41.97
C ARG A 108 -6.10 -1.79 40.87
N GLY A 109 -7.00 -0.93 40.47
CA GLY A 109 -7.00 0.43 39.98
C GLY A 109 -5.70 1.21 39.79
N GLY A 110 -5.57 1.81 38.62
CA GLY A 110 -4.55 2.83 38.32
C GLY A 110 -4.87 3.49 36.99
N HIS A 111 -4.92 4.79 36.96
CA HIS A 111 -5.17 5.67 35.84
C HIS A 111 -4.36 5.23 34.59
N GLN A 112 -5.05 4.85 33.53
CA GLN A 112 -4.41 4.57 32.24
C GLN A 112 -4.18 5.87 31.47
N GLY A 113 -2.94 6.33 31.47
CA GLY A 113 -2.42 7.21 30.44
C GLY A 113 -2.53 6.51 29.08
N LYS A 114 -2.89 7.26 28.04
CA LYS A 114 -2.96 6.77 26.64
C LYS A 114 -1.61 6.16 26.27
N GLN A 115 -1.53 4.83 26.20
CA GLN A 115 -0.34 4.16 25.66
C GLN A 115 -0.17 4.52 24.19
N PRO A 116 1.03 4.85 23.72
CA PRO A 116 1.30 5.02 22.31
C PRO A 116 0.96 3.72 21.57
N LYS A 117 0.26 3.82 20.42
CA LYS A 117 -0.08 2.69 19.57
C LYS A 117 1.22 1.98 19.21
N LYS A 118 1.43 0.76 19.71
CA LYS A 118 2.60 -0.05 19.34
C LYS A 118 2.51 -0.34 17.83
N HIS A 119 3.54 0.07 17.09
CA HIS A 119 3.72 -0.30 15.70
C HIS A 119 3.75 -1.83 15.57
N PRO A 120 3.22 -2.40 14.46
CA PRO A 120 3.35 -3.82 14.20
C PRO A 120 4.83 -4.23 14.28
N GLN A 121 5.14 -5.20 15.11
CA GLN A 121 6.49 -5.75 15.20
C GLN A 121 6.65 -6.82 14.14
N PRO A 122 7.83 -6.91 13.47
CA PRO A 122 8.08 -7.97 12.50
C PRO A 122 8.01 -9.33 13.20
N THR A 123 7.36 -10.29 12.54
CA THR A 123 7.27 -11.68 13.02
C THR A 123 8.56 -12.48 12.82
N GLY A 124 9.59 -11.86 12.22
CA GLY A 124 10.88 -12.46 11.90
C GLY A 124 11.90 -11.42 11.40
N PRO A 125 13.09 -11.85 10.95
CA PRO A 125 14.11 -10.97 10.40
C PRO A 125 13.55 -10.14 9.23
N CYS A 126 13.76 -8.82 9.26
CA CYS A 126 13.31 -7.91 8.20
C CYS A 126 14.52 -7.20 7.58
N TRP A 127 14.63 -7.21 6.27
CA TRP A 127 15.74 -6.58 5.54
C TRP A 127 15.71 -5.05 5.56
N PHE A 128 14.61 -4.45 6.03
CA PHE A 128 14.40 -3.01 6.00
C PHE A 128 14.15 -2.37 7.37
N CYS A 129 13.96 -3.14 8.43
CA CYS A 129 13.91 -2.59 9.77
C CYS A 129 15.32 -2.24 10.26
N LEU A 130 15.60 -0.99 10.59
CA LEU A 130 16.93 -0.54 11.02
C LEU A 130 17.46 -1.29 12.27
N ALA A 131 16.56 -1.81 13.10
CA ALA A 131 16.90 -2.64 14.25
C ALA A 131 17.20 -4.11 13.90
N SER A 132 16.94 -4.55 12.66
CA SER A 132 17.18 -5.93 12.24
C SER A 132 18.67 -6.16 11.94
N PRO A 133 19.22 -7.33 12.27
CA PRO A 133 20.58 -7.71 11.85
C PRO A 133 20.72 -7.87 10.33
N GLU A 134 19.62 -8.11 9.63
CA GLU A 134 19.58 -8.36 8.18
C GLU A 134 19.60 -7.07 7.35
N VAL A 135 19.48 -5.90 7.99
CA VAL A 135 19.47 -4.62 7.25
C VAL A 135 20.87 -4.24 6.77
N GLU A 136 20.96 -3.86 5.52
CA GLU A 136 22.22 -3.41 4.90
C GLU A 136 22.47 -1.93 5.22
N LYS A 137 23.00 -1.65 6.41
CA LYS A 137 23.19 -0.29 6.93
C LYS A 137 24.11 0.57 6.07
N HIS A 138 25.02 -0.03 5.33
CA HIS A 138 25.91 0.70 4.44
C HIS A 138 25.19 1.37 3.27
N LEU A 139 23.98 0.90 2.91
CA LEU A 139 23.16 1.52 1.87
C LEU A 139 22.35 2.72 2.35
N VAL A 140 22.26 2.98 3.65
CA VAL A 140 21.46 4.07 4.20
C VAL A 140 22.08 5.40 3.83
N VAL A 141 21.28 6.31 3.29
CA VAL A 141 21.68 7.66 2.84
C VAL A 141 21.36 8.71 3.91
N SER A 142 20.12 8.76 4.35
CA SER A 142 19.57 9.75 5.27
C SER A 142 18.61 9.08 6.24
N ILE A 143 18.58 9.52 7.49
CA ILE A 143 17.68 9.01 8.54
C ILE A 143 16.96 10.18 9.17
N GLY A 144 15.63 10.20 9.06
CA GLY A 144 14.75 11.12 9.75
C GLY A 144 14.22 10.53 11.06
N GLU A 145 13.09 11.07 11.52
CA GLU A 145 12.45 10.64 12.76
C GLU A 145 11.59 9.36 12.56
N HIS A 146 10.91 9.28 11.44
CA HIS A 146 9.95 8.21 11.12
C HIS A 146 10.31 7.42 9.85
N CYS A 147 11.08 8.00 8.96
CA CYS A 147 11.49 7.42 7.69
C CYS A 147 13.01 7.49 7.50
N TYR A 148 13.49 6.73 6.57
CA TYR A 148 14.87 6.83 6.11
C TYR A 148 14.96 6.61 4.60
N VAL A 149 16.03 7.07 3.99
CA VAL A 149 16.35 6.86 2.57
C VAL A 149 17.57 5.96 2.46
N ALA A 150 17.51 4.97 1.59
CA ALA A 150 18.63 4.10 1.28
C ALA A 150 18.81 3.95 -0.23
N LEU A 151 20.03 3.74 -0.72
CA LEU A 151 20.24 3.30 -2.10
C LEU A 151 19.60 1.92 -2.29
N ALA A 152 18.95 1.74 -3.43
CA ALA A 152 18.38 0.45 -3.78
C ALA A 152 19.49 -0.56 -4.09
N LYS A 153 19.52 -1.69 -3.38
CA LYS A 153 20.43 -2.78 -3.72
C LYS A 153 20.17 -3.27 -5.14
N GLY A 154 21.19 -3.27 -5.98
CA GLY A 154 21.03 -3.55 -7.41
C GLY A 154 20.10 -2.55 -8.09
N GLY A 155 20.28 -1.25 -7.86
CA GLY A 155 19.49 -0.18 -8.45
C GLY A 155 19.51 -0.18 -9.98
N LEU A 156 18.44 0.32 -10.62
CA LEU A 156 18.40 0.51 -12.07
C LEU A 156 19.41 1.58 -12.51
N THR A 157 19.55 2.62 -11.70
CA THR A 157 20.54 3.69 -11.87
C THR A 157 21.35 3.83 -10.58
N SER A 158 22.49 4.53 -10.63
CA SER A 158 23.32 4.78 -9.45
C SER A 158 22.61 5.55 -8.34
N ASP A 159 21.59 6.33 -8.71
CA ASP A 159 20.85 7.19 -7.79
C ASP A 159 19.43 6.64 -7.51
N HIS A 160 19.17 5.38 -7.80
CA HIS A 160 17.90 4.72 -7.45
C HIS A 160 17.84 4.53 -5.94
N VAL A 161 16.88 5.17 -5.29
CA VAL A 161 16.70 5.09 -3.84
C VAL A 161 15.38 4.47 -3.44
N LEU A 162 15.30 4.06 -2.19
CA LEU A 162 14.09 3.63 -1.50
C LEU A 162 13.78 4.64 -0.39
N ILE A 163 12.53 5.06 -0.27
CA ILE A 163 12.01 5.70 0.94
C ILE A 163 11.35 4.61 1.77
N LEU A 164 11.75 4.49 3.02
CA LEU A 164 11.41 3.38 3.90
C LEU A 164 10.97 3.92 5.27
N PRO A 165 9.86 3.47 5.85
CA PRO A 165 9.54 3.82 7.23
C PRO A 165 10.48 3.08 8.19
N ILE A 166 10.87 3.73 9.30
CA ILE A 166 11.65 3.10 10.39
C ILE A 166 10.78 2.05 11.10
N GLY A 167 9.49 2.38 11.32
CA GLY A 167 8.51 1.45 11.84
C GLY A 167 8.18 0.35 10.83
N HIS A 168 7.77 -0.81 11.31
CA HIS A 168 7.41 -1.95 10.45
C HIS A 168 6.01 -1.78 9.86
N TYR A 169 5.92 -1.15 8.70
CA TYR A 169 4.69 -0.99 7.91
C TYR A 169 4.80 -1.80 6.62
N GLN A 170 3.71 -2.40 6.17
CA GLN A 170 3.70 -3.21 4.93
C GLN A 170 3.46 -2.37 3.68
N ALA A 171 2.70 -1.28 3.78
CA ALA A 171 2.26 -0.48 2.65
C ALA A 171 2.04 1.00 3.03
N MET A 172 2.03 1.88 2.03
CA MET A 172 1.73 3.32 2.22
C MET A 172 0.36 3.55 2.87
N VAL A 173 -0.63 2.72 2.56
CA VAL A 173 -1.99 2.83 3.14
C VAL A 173 -2.03 2.56 4.64
N ASP A 174 -1.02 1.89 5.19
CA ASP A 174 -0.93 1.53 6.61
C ASP A 174 -0.21 2.60 7.44
N LEU A 175 0.46 3.57 6.83
CA LEU A 175 1.27 4.59 7.50
C LEU A 175 0.43 5.49 8.41
N SER A 176 0.96 5.88 9.56
CA SER A 176 0.37 6.95 10.38
C SER A 176 0.58 8.32 9.72
N SER A 177 -0.15 9.34 10.20
CA SER A 177 -0.06 10.72 9.68
C SER A 177 1.37 11.26 9.70
N ASP A 178 2.07 11.05 10.81
CA ASP A 178 3.41 11.59 11.04
C ASP A 178 4.42 10.95 10.07
N VAL A 179 4.31 9.63 9.84
CA VAL A 179 5.15 8.92 8.86
C VAL A 179 4.84 9.37 7.43
N VAL A 180 3.56 9.60 7.09
CA VAL A 180 3.17 10.14 5.79
C VAL A 180 3.78 11.52 5.57
N GLU A 181 3.67 12.40 6.56
CA GLU A 181 4.23 13.77 6.47
C GLU A 181 5.73 13.74 6.20
N GLU A 182 6.47 12.91 6.92
CA GLU A 182 7.91 12.81 6.70
C GLU A 182 8.26 12.13 5.38
N CYS A 183 7.51 11.13 4.96
CA CYS A 183 7.66 10.54 3.63
C CYS A 183 7.48 11.59 2.52
N GLU A 184 6.49 12.49 2.64
CA GLU A 184 6.28 13.58 1.69
C GLU A 184 7.42 14.62 1.73
N LYS A 185 8.04 14.88 2.91
CA LYS A 185 9.25 15.71 3.00
C LYS A 185 10.41 15.09 2.20
N TYR A 186 10.64 13.77 2.36
CA TYR A 186 11.65 13.07 1.55
C TYR A 186 11.35 13.10 0.05
N LYS A 187 10.10 12.89 -0.35
CA LYS A 187 9.70 13.03 -1.76
C LYS A 187 10.01 14.43 -2.28
N ALA A 188 9.70 15.47 -1.52
CA ALA A 188 9.96 16.86 -1.90
C ALA A 188 11.47 17.16 -2.02
N SER A 189 12.29 16.64 -1.10
CA SER A 189 13.75 16.77 -1.11
C SER A 189 14.37 16.06 -2.31
N LEU A 190 13.97 14.82 -2.57
CA LEU A 190 14.43 14.05 -3.74
C LEU A 190 14.00 14.72 -5.07
N LYS A 191 12.79 15.28 -5.13
CA LYS A 191 12.32 16.05 -6.30
C LYS A 191 13.24 17.23 -6.60
N LYS A 192 13.60 18.04 -5.58
CA LYS A 192 14.54 19.15 -5.72
C LYS A 192 15.92 18.66 -6.16
N PHE A 193 16.41 17.61 -5.53
CA PHE A 193 17.70 17.01 -5.84
C PHE A 193 17.77 16.50 -7.28
N TYR A 194 16.84 15.68 -7.74
CA TYR A 194 16.86 15.16 -9.11
C TYR A 194 16.68 16.26 -10.15
N LYS A 195 15.86 17.26 -9.85
CA LYS A 195 15.72 18.44 -10.74
C LYS A 195 17.05 19.18 -10.90
N SER A 196 17.84 19.34 -9.82
CA SER A 196 19.17 19.97 -9.88
C SER A 196 20.18 19.19 -10.74
N LYS A 197 19.97 17.88 -10.89
CA LYS A 197 20.78 16.97 -11.72
C LYS A 197 20.22 16.77 -13.14
N ALA A 198 19.26 17.59 -13.58
CA ALA A 198 18.56 17.44 -14.86
C ALA A 198 17.95 16.03 -15.04
N LYS A 199 17.35 15.50 -13.96
CA LYS A 199 16.66 14.21 -13.93
C LYS A 199 15.20 14.41 -13.57
N ARG A 200 14.33 13.61 -14.18
CA ARG A 200 12.98 13.34 -13.67
C ARG A 200 13.02 12.10 -12.79
N TYR A 201 11.90 11.72 -12.21
CA TYR A 201 11.82 10.52 -11.39
C TYR A 201 10.47 9.85 -11.55
N VAL A 202 10.47 8.55 -11.28
CA VAL A 202 9.25 7.76 -11.12
C VAL A 202 9.28 7.14 -9.73
N MET A 203 8.19 7.27 -9.01
CA MET A 203 7.99 6.57 -7.74
C MET A 203 7.02 5.42 -7.94
N PHE A 204 7.28 4.26 -7.34
CA PHE A 204 6.32 3.17 -7.37
C PHE A 204 6.39 2.30 -6.12
N GLU A 205 5.25 1.75 -5.77
CA GLU A 205 5.10 0.76 -4.71
C GLU A 205 4.40 -0.48 -5.26
N ARG A 206 4.91 -1.64 -4.88
CA ARG A 206 4.27 -2.92 -5.10
C ARG A 206 3.91 -3.54 -3.75
N ASN A 207 2.68 -3.33 -3.31
CA ASN A 207 2.13 -3.95 -2.10
C ASN A 207 1.49 -5.30 -2.43
N TYR A 208 2.30 -6.33 -2.56
CA TYR A 208 1.84 -7.71 -2.76
C TYR A 208 2.82 -8.69 -2.12
N ARG A 209 2.39 -9.34 -1.03
CA ARG A 209 3.23 -10.21 -0.21
C ARG A 209 4.51 -9.50 0.29
N SER A 210 4.42 -8.20 0.50
CA SER A 210 5.50 -7.39 1.04
C SER A 210 5.51 -7.51 2.56
N GLN A 211 6.69 -7.65 3.15
CA GLN A 211 6.84 -7.63 4.61
C GLN A 211 7.03 -6.20 5.14
N HIS A 212 7.62 -5.33 4.33
CA HIS A 212 7.94 -3.96 4.69
C HIS A 212 7.74 -3.06 3.47
N LEU A 213 7.20 -1.88 3.69
CA LEU A 213 7.02 -0.87 2.65
C LEU A 213 8.36 -0.49 2.03
N GLN A 214 8.39 -0.46 0.70
CA GLN A 214 9.49 0.04 -0.11
C GLN A 214 8.90 0.97 -1.17
N LEU A 215 8.96 2.26 -0.95
CA LEU A 215 8.64 3.22 -2.00
C LEU A 215 9.90 3.43 -2.84
N GLN A 216 9.91 2.87 -4.03
CA GLN A 216 11.05 2.98 -4.94
C GLN A 216 11.02 4.33 -5.68
N VAL A 217 12.15 4.99 -5.77
CA VAL A 217 12.30 6.27 -6.46
C VAL A 217 13.42 6.13 -7.48
N VAL A 218 13.05 6.06 -8.75
CA VAL A 218 13.98 5.83 -9.86
C VAL A 218 14.17 7.12 -10.64
N PRO A 219 15.36 7.72 -10.61
CA PRO A 219 15.67 8.87 -11.43
C PRO A 219 15.97 8.48 -12.88
N LEU A 220 15.48 9.28 -13.79
CA LEU A 220 15.64 9.13 -15.24
C LEU A 220 16.24 10.43 -15.83
N PRO A 221 17.25 10.38 -16.71
CA PRO A 221 17.75 11.56 -17.40
C PRO A 221 16.62 12.24 -18.19
N LEU A 222 16.54 13.56 -18.18
CA LEU A 222 15.55 14.30 -18.98
C LEU A 222 15.68 14.02 -20.48
N SER A 223 16.86 13.62 -20.93
CA SER A 223 17.15 13.32 -22.32
C SER A 223 16.66 11.95 -22.79
N CYS A 224 16.27 11.05 -21.87
CA CYS A 224 15.92 9.70 -22.30
C CYS A 224 14.46 9.58 -22.81
N CYS A 225 13.51 10.22 -22.17
CA CYS A 225 12.09 10.14 -22.54
C CYS A 225 11.28 11.26 -21.88
N ALA A 226 10.11 11.60 -22.41
CA ALA A 226 9.17 12.51 -21.75
C ALA A 226 8.36 11.78 -20.66
N THR A 227 7.66 12.53 -19.80
CA THR A 227 6.80 11.94 -18.76
C THR A 227 5.66 11.14 -19.37
N ASP A 228 5.12 11.63 -20.49
CA ASP A 228 4.04 10.95 -21.22
C ASP A 228 4.51 9.60 -21.79
N ASP A 229 5.75 9.54 -22.32
CA ASP A 229 6.34 8.28 -22.81
C ASP A 229 6.47 7.24 -21.68
N ILE A 230 6.82 7.69 -20.49
CA ILE A 230 6.91 6.81 -19.31
C ILE A 230 5.52 6.28 -18.95
N LYS A 231 4.52 7.17 -18.91
CA LYS A 231 3.14 6.80 -18.63
C LYS A 231 2.62 5.77 -19.63
N GLU A 232 2.81 6.05 -20.92
CA GLU A 232 2.41 5.15 -21.99
C GLU A 232 3.10 3.79 -21.88
N SER A 233 4.40 3.77 -21.58
CA SER A 233 5.14 2.52 -21.37
C SER A 233 4.58 1.67 -20.23
N PHE A 234 4.18 2.30 -19.13
CA PHE A 234 3.49 1.58 -18.04
C PHE A 234 2.17 0.99 -18.49
N ILE A 235 1.36 1.75 -19.24
CA ILE A 235 0.05 1.31 -19.72
C ILE A 235 0.19 0.18 -20.72
N VAL A 236 1.08 0.32 -21.70
CA VAL A 236 1.28 -0.69 -22.77
C VAL A 236 1.79 -2.01 -22.17
N GLN A 237 2.85 -1.97 -21.36
CA GLN A 237 3.39 -3.19 -20.75
C GLN A 237 2.43 -3.84 -19.75
N ALA A 238 1.59 -3.05 -19.07
CA ALA A 238 0.52 -3.58 -18.26
C ALA A 238 -0.52 -4.33 -19.11
N GLN A 239 -0.95 -3.75 -20.23
CA GLN A 239 -1.90 -4.39 -21.15
C GLN A 239 -1.36 -5.70 -21.72
N GLU A 240 -0.09 -5.76 -22.11
CA GLU A 240 0.58 -6.98 -22.58
C GLU A 240 0.53 -8.12 -21.55
N GLN A 241 0.54 -7.77 -20.26
CA GLN A 241 0.48 -8.71 -19.15
C GLN A 241 -0.95 -8.89 -18.57
N ASN A 242 -1.98 -8.37 -19.26
CA ASN A 242 -3.37 -8.37 -18.79
C ASN A 242 -3.56 -7.70 -17.43
N ILE A 243 -2.79 -6.65 -17.15
CA ILE A 243 -2.87 -5.79 -15.99
C ILE A 243 -3.59 -4.51 -16.39
N GLU A 244 -4.70 -4.19 -15.72
CA GLU A 244 -5.42 -2.94 -15.93
C GLU A 244 -4.86 -1.87 -15.00
N LEU A 245 -4.07 -0.92 -15.53
CA LEU A 245 -3.63 0.27 -14.82
C LEU A 245 -4.66 1.38 -15.00
N LEU A 246 -5.18 1.89 -13.90
CA LEU A 246 -6.14 2.99 -13.85
C LEU A 246 -5.42 4.30 -13.54
N GLU A 247 -5.72 5.34 -14.30
CA GLU A 247 -5.33 6.69 -13.92
C GLU A 247 -6.19 7.17 -12.76
N ILE A 248 -5.55 7.72 -11.72
CA ILE A 248 -6.25 8.31 -10.60
C ILE A 248 -5.94 9.80 -10.51
N PRO A 249 -6.90 10.64 -10.05
CA PRO A 249 -6.69 12.08 -9.96
C PRO A 249 -5.46 12.42 -9.10
N VAL A 250 -4.70 13.41 -9.52
CA VAL A 250 -3.45 13.87 -8.86
C VAL A 250 -3.64 14.12 -7.36
N HIS A 251 -4.79 14.67 -6.99
CA HIS A 251 -5.12 15.02 -5.60
C HIS A 251 -5.62 13.85 -4.75
N THR A 252 -5.81 12.66 -5.36
CA THR A 252 -6.31 11.50 -4.64
C THR A 252 -5.21 10.93 -3.75
N ASP A 253 -5.49 10.80 -2.46
CA ASP A 253 -4.68 9.99 -1.54
C ASP A 253 -5.02 8.51 -1.76
N ILE A 254 -3.99 7.67 -1.84
CA ILE A 254 -4.17 6.22 -2.00
C ILE A 254 -5.04 5.62 -0.88
N LYS A 255 -5.02 6.19 0.31
CA LYS A 255 -5.86 5.77 1.46
C LYS A 255 -7.36 5.99 1.22
N GLN A 256 -7.73 6.87 0.29
CA GLN A 256 -9.13 7.09 -0.06
C GLN A 256 -9.71 5.99 -0.96
N ILE A 257 -8.84 5.32 -1.72
CA ILE A 257 -9.24 4.32 -2.73
C ILE A 257 -8.89 2.88 -2.35
N VAL A 258 -7.97 2.71 -1.38
CA VAL A 258 -7.49 1.41 -0.95
C VAL A 258 -7.60 1.27 0.57
N GLN A 259 -8.17 0.16 1.00
CA GLN A 259 -8.22 -0.20 2.43
C GLN A 259 -6.91 -0.88 2.87
N PRO A 260 -6.47 -0.71 4.13
CA PRO A 260 -5.36 -1.45 4.70
C PRO A 260 -5.47 -2.96 4.45
N GLY A 261 -4.34 -3.61 4.14
CA GLY A 261 -4.30 -5.03 3.83
C GLY A 261 -4.72 -5.42 2.40
N THR A 262 -5.13 -4.46 1.57
CA THR A 262 -5.46 -4.73 0.16
C THR A 262 -4.20 -4.69 -0.70
N PRO A 263 -3.90 -5.73 -1.50
CA PRO A 263 -2.77 -5.71 -2.42
C PRO A 263 -2.98 -4.75 -3.59
N TYR A 264 -1.94 -4.00 -3.95
CA TYR A 264 -1.97 -3.06 -5.07
C TYR A 264 -0.59 -2.81 -5.65
N PHE A 265 -0.58 -2.22 -6.84
CA PHE A 265 0.55 -1.57 -7.46
C PHE A 265 0.21 -0.10 -7.71
N TYR A 266 1.13 0.79 -7.39
CA TYR A 266 0.96 2.22 -7.48
C TYR A 266 2.19 2.87 -8.12
N VAL A 267 1.96 3.82 -9.00
CA VAL A 267 3.00 4.64 -9.64
C VAL A 267 2.64 6.12 -9.49
N GLU A 268 3.64 6.94 -9.24
CA GLU A 268 3.57 8.39 -9.25
C GLU A 268 4.68 8.96 -10.13
N LEU A 269 4.30 9.75 -11.12
CA LEU A 269 5.20 10.38 -12.06
C LEU A 269 5.66 11.75 -11.55
N ASP A 270 6.73 12.29 -12.14
CA ASP A 270 7.33 13.57 -11.73
C ASP A 270 6.41 14.79 -11.91
N ASN A 271 5.41 14.72 -12.78
CA ASN A 271 4.36 15.72 -12.97
C ASN A 271 3.19 15.58 -11.98
N GLY A 272 3.20 14.52 -11.14
CA GLY A 272 2.16 14.21 -10.15
C GLY A 272 1.04 13.31 -10.67
N GLU A 273 1.06 12.90 -11.93
CA GLU A 273 0.11 11.89 -12.44
C GLU A 273 0.34 10.55 -11.74
N LYS A 274 -0.74 9.82 -11.54
CA LYS A 274 -0.75 8.58 -10.75
C LYS A 274 -1.43 7.47 -11.49
N LEU A 275 -0.82 6.27 -11.43
CA LEU A 275 -1.40 5.04 -11.96
C LEU A 275 -1.60 4.03 -10.83
N PHE A 276 -2.67 3.28 -10.92
CA PHE A 276 -3.08 2.35 -9.87
C PHE A 276 -3.62 1.05 -10.44
N HIS A 277 -3.26 -0.07 -9.81
CA HIS A 277 -3.83 -1.39 -10.07
C HIS A 277 -4.13 -2.12 -8.77
N ARG A 278 -5.37 -2.61 -8.61
CA ARG A 278 -5.71 -3.50 -7.51
C ARG A 278 -5.32 -4.93 -7.86
N ILE A 279 -4.34 -5.48 -7.18
CA ILE A 279 -3.84 -6.83 -7.43
C ILE A 279 -4.87 -7.86 -6.91
N LYS A 280 -5.41 -8.67 -7.82
CA LYS A 280 -6.37 -9.74 -7.50
C LYS A 280 -5.73 -11.13 -7.51
N LYS A 281 -4.72 -11.31 -8.34
CA LYS A 281 -3.98 -12.56 -8.56
C LYS A 281 -2.50 -12.25 -8.76
N ASN A 282 -1.75 -13.22 -9.23
CA ASN A 282 -0.32 -13.08 -9.50
C ASN A 282 0.03 -11.76 -10.20
N PHE A 283 0.94 -11.02 -9.58
CA PHE A 283 1.46 -9.77 -10.11
C PHE A 283 2.98 -9.86 -10.19
N PRO A 284 3.61 -9.49 -11.32
CA PRO A 284 5.05 -9.64 -11.50
C PRO A 284 5.85 -8.93 -10.41
N LEU A 285 6.88 -9.61 -9.92
CA LEU A 285 7.70 -9.07 -8.83
C LEU A 285 8.44 -7.81 -9.25
N GLN A 286 8.90 -7.77 -10.49
CA GLN A 286 9.78 -6.73 -11.01
C GLN A 286 9.06 -5.76 -11.96
N PHE A 287 7.71 -5.80 -12.05
CA PHE A 287 6.94 -5.06 -13.05
C PHE A 287 7.40 -3.60 -13.23
N GLY A 288 7.46 -2.81 -12.15
CA GLY A 288 7.88 -1.41 -12.23
C GLY A 288 9.34 -1.26 -12.73
N ARG A 289 10.21 -2.21 -12.39
CA ARG A 289 11.60 -2.23 -12.86
C ARG A 289 11.68 -2.67 -14.32
N GLU A 290 10.88 -3.64 -14.74
CA GLU A 290 10.80 -4.13 -16.13
C GLU A 290 10.40 -2.99 -17.06
N VAL A 291 9.34 -2.24 -16.70
CA VAL A 291 8.90 -1.07 -17.47
C VAL A 291 10.02 -0.04 -17.60
N LEU A 292 10.64 0.36 -16.49
CA LEU A 292 11.68 1.39 -16.50
C LEU A 292 12.99 0.94 -17.14
N ALA A 293 13.29 -0.36 -17.11
CA ALA A 293 14.47 -0.94 -17.75
C ALA A 293 14.28 -1.21 -19.24
N SER A 294 13.06 -1.12 -19.76
CA SER A 294 12.72 -1.41 -21.16
C SER A 294 13.53 -0.57 -22.15
N GLU A 295 13.55 -1.03 -23.39
CA GLU A 295 14.21 -0.31 -24.50
C GLU A 295 13.61 1.09 -24.71
N ALA A 296 12.32 1.26 -24.45
CA ALA A 296 11.62 2.54 -24.59
C ALA A 296 12.07 3.59 -23.55
N ILE A 297 12.58 3.19 -22.38
CA ILE A 297 12.93 4.09 -21.28
C ILE A 297 14.45 4.14 -21.06
N LEU A 298 15.01 3.18 -20.32
CA LEU A 298 16.45 3.18 -19.99
C LEU A 298 17.30 2.32 -20.92
N ASN A 299 16.67 1.47 -21.71
CA ASN A 299 17.34 0.51 -22.60
C ASN A 299 18.37 -0.39 -21.89
N ILE A 300 17.99 -0.92 -20.73
CA ILE A 300 18.80 -1.80 -19.90
C ILE A 300 17.99 -3.01 -19.40
N PRO A 301 17.32 -3.79 -20.27
CA PRO A 301 16.36 -4.83 -19.85
C PRO A 301 16.98 -5.89 -18.94
N THR A 302 18.28 -6.16 -19.07
CA THR A 302 19.02 -7.10 -18.21
C THR A 302 19.09 -6.65 -16.74
N ARG A 303 18.89 -5.36 -16.45
CA ARG A 303 18.89 -4.79 -15.09
C ARG A 303 17.53 -4.79 -14.42
N ALA A 304 16.50 -5.28 -15.07
CA ALA A 304 15.17 -5.41 -14.45
C ALA A 304 15.24 -6.27 -13.17
N ASP A 305 15.94 -7.40 -13.21
CA ASP A 305 16.20 -8.18 -11.99
C ASP A 305 17.34 -7.53 -11.17
N TRP A 306 16.99 -7.07 -9.97
CA TRP A 306 17.95 -6.45 -9.06
C TRP A 306 19.13 -7.38 -8.70
N ARG A 307 18.92 -8.71 -8.74
CA ARG A 307 19.98 -9.70 -8.44
C ARG A 307 21.08 -9.68 -9.46
N ALA A 308 20.75 -9.35 -10.72
CA ALA A 308 21.74 -9.22 -11.80
C ALA A 308 22.54 -7.91 -11.72
N CYS A 309 22.11 -6.97 -10.87
CA CYS A 309 22.73 -5.63 -10.76
C CYS A 309 23.51 -5.44 -9.47
N LYS A 310 23.74 -6.50 -8.69
CA LYS A 310 24.47 -6.41 -7.42
C LYS A 310 25.90 -5.91 -7.66
N LEU A 311 26.30 -4.97 -6.82
CA LEU A 311 27.66 -4.47 -6.72
C LEU A 311 28.36 -5.12 -5.52
N SER A 312 29.66 -4.96 -5.44
CA SER A 312 30.41 -5.27 -4.22
C SER A 312 30.07 -4.25 -3.13
N GLN A 313 30.30 -4.62 -1.87
CA GLN A 313 30.04 -3.72 -0.76
C GLN A 313 30.83 -2.42 -0.86
N ASP A 314 32.10 -2.47 -1.31
CA ASP A 314 32.97 -1.29 -1.48
C ASP A 314 32.40 -0.34 -2.55
N GLU A 315 31.86 -0.88 -3.65
CA GLU A 315 31.20 -0.10 -4.69
C GLU A 315 29.91 0.54 -4.18
N GLU A 316 29.09 -0.23 -3.46
CA GLU A 316 27.86 0.28 -2.83
C GLU A 316 28.18 1.41 -1.82
N GLU A 317 29.17 1.24 -0.95
CA GLU A 317 29.61 2.27 0.00
C GLU A 317 30.14 3.52 -0.71
N SER A 318 30.88 3.35 -1.81
CA SER A 318 31.36 4.47 -2.62
C SER A 318 30.20 5.26 -3.24
N GLN A 319 29.21 4.56 -3.78
CA GLN A 319 28.00 5.19 -4.33
C GLN A 319 27.20 5.93 -3.26
N VAL A 320 27.05 5.34 -2.05
CA VAL A 320 26.36 5.97 -0.94
C VAL A 320 27.09 7.26 -0.51
N LYS A 321 28.42 7.23 -0.42
CA LYS A 321 29.21 8.43 -0.05
C LYS A 321 29.03 9.54 -1.08
N ALA A 322 29.07 9.21 -2.37
CA ALA A 322 28.84 10.16 -3.45
C ALA A 322 27.43 10.75 -3.39
N PHE A 323 26.43 9.88 -3.24
CA PHE A 323 25.03 10.30 -3.16
C PHE A 323 24.78 11.20 -1.94
N ARG A 324 25.25 10.82 -0.75
CA ARG A 324 25.11 11.63 0.48
C ARG A 324 25.66 13.03 0.29
N LYS A 325 26.89 13.14 -0.23
CA LYS A 325 27.54 14.43 -0.49
C LYS A 325 26.71 15.32 -1.41
N ASP A 326 26.15 14.73 -2.46
CA ASP A 326 25.37 15.46 -3.45
C ASP A 326 23.94 15.79 -2.95
N PHE A 327 23.38 14.96 -2.09
CA PHE A 327 22.04 15.12 -1.51
C PHE A 327 22.00 16.03 -0.26
N GLU A 328 23.12 16.17 0.43
CA GLU A 328 23.24 16.96 1.66
C GLU A 328 22.55 18.34 1.63
N PRO A 329 22.66 19.15 0.54
CA PRO A 329 21.98 20.46 0.47
C PRO A 329 20.44 20.37 0.38
N PHE A 330 19.89 19.21 0.18
CA PHE A 330 18.46 18.95 0.03
C PHE A 330 17.88 18.11 1.18
N ASP A 331 18.75 17.58 2.04
CA ASP A 331 18.36 16.67 3.11
C ASP A 331 17.81 17.43 4.31
N PHE A 332 16.49 17.50 4.41
CA PHE A 332 15.82 18.20 5.51
C PHE A 332 16.12 17.58 6.88
N SER A 333 16.56 16.32 6.94
CA SER A 333 16.88 15.66 8.23
C SER A 333 18.14 16.21 8.89
N LEU A 334 18.91 17.05 8.17
CA LEU A 334 20.12 17.75 8.66
C LEU A 334 19.82 19.20 9.05
N GLU A 335 18.59 19.67 8.83
CA GLU A 335 18.17 21.02 9.27
C GLU A 335 17.86 20.94 10.79
N ASP A 336 18.59 21.70 11.61
CA ASP A 336 18.39 21.82 13.07
C ASP A 336 17.08 22.53 13.45
#